data_cd50f163beb01d7dff6c478ffb87f70a
#
_entry.id   cd50f163beb01d7dff6c478ffb87f70a
#
_cell.length_a   1.000
_cell.length_b   1.000
_cell.length_c   1.000
_cell.angle_alpha   90.00
_cell.angle_beta   90.00
_cell.angle_gamma   90.00
#
_symmetry.space_group_name_H-M   'P 1'
#
loop_
_entity.id
_entity.type
_entity.pdbx_description
1 polymer ?
#
loop_
_entity_poly.entity_id
_entity_poly.type
_entity_poly.pdbx_seq_one_letter_code
_entity_poly.pdbx_strand_id
1 'polypeptide(L)'
;MNVSWSQQGNYYVASFTQNGFEKKVWMNGNAQWVMTNTNLQTTDQLTPNVYNDFTLSPYAMWTATNVNLIEFPKRTTLYVITVNLNNSSATKQLFYTLNGRLVQTRDVSYINPTLSPGIFNF
;
A
#
# COMPACT_ATOMS: atom_id res chain seq x y z
N MET A 1 -3.84 19.63 12.88
CA MET A 1 -3.20 18.44 12.26
C MET A 1 -1.71 18.70 12.15
N ASN A 2 -0.89 17.78 12.65
CA ASN A 2 0.56 17.93 12.57
C ASN A 2 1.07 17.24 11.31
N VAL A 3 1.79 18.00 10.49
CA VAL A 3 2.36 17.48 9.26
C VAL A 3 3.88 17.43 9.41
N SER A 4 4.46 16.25 9.18
CA SER A 4 5.92 16.07 9.16
C SER A 4 6.37 15.91 7.71
N TRP A 5 7.48 16.55 7.35
CA TRP A 5 8.04 16.48 6.01
C TRP A 5 9.34 15.70 6.03
N SER A 6 9.53 14.87 5.01
CA SER A 6 10.78 14.15 4.78
C SER A 6 11.10 14.13 3.30
N GLN A 7 12.33 13.77 2.98
CA GLN A 7 12.77 13.58 1.60
C GLN A 7 13.12 12.11 1.39
N GLN A 8 12.58 11.52 0.32
CA GLN A 8 12.80 10.12 -0.05
C GLN A 8 13.27 10.11 -1.51
N GLY A 9 14.59 9.99 -1.72
CA GLY A 9 15.15 10.11 -3.06
C GLY A 9 14.84 11.48 -3.65
N ASN A 10 14.17 11.49 -4.79
CA ASN A 10 13.76 12.72 -5.47
C ASN A 10 12.36 13.21 -5.09
N TYR A 11 11.76 12.62 -4.05
CA TYR A 11 10.41 12.96 -3.61
C TYR A 11 10.42 13.67 -2.28
N TYR A 12 9.41 14.52 -2.06
CA TYR A 12 9.08 15.08 -0.77
C TYR A 12 7.83 14.40 -0.25
N VAL A 13 7.84 14.00 1.02
CA VAL A 13 6.75 13.23 1.63
C VAL A 13 6.20 14.00 2.82
N ALA A 14 4.91 14.32 2.77
CA ALA A 14 4.17 14.89 3.90
C ALA A 14 3.46 13.76 4.63
N SER A 15 3.73 13.62 5.92
CA SER A 15 3.13 12.58 6.77
C SER A 15 2.23 13.21 7.81
N PHE A 16 1.00 12.70 7.94
CA PHE A 16 0.03 13.19 8.91
C PHE A 16 -1.03 12.11 9.18
N THR A 17 -1.83 12.32 10.21
CA THR A 17 -2.96 11.43 10.55
C THR A 17 -4.26 12.15 10.23
N GLN A 18 -5.17 11.49 9.51
CA GLN A 18 -6.49 12.01 9.19
C GLN A 18 -7.52 10.91 9.37
N ASN A 19 -8.60 11.21 10.09
CA ASN A 19 -9.68 10.26 10.37
C ASN A 19 -9.19 8.95 11.00
N GLY A 20 -8.14 9.02 11.82
CA GLY A 20 -7.57 7.85 12.48
C GLY A 20 -6.58 7.05 11.63
N PHE A 21 -6.34 7.45 10.39
CA PHE A 21 -5.40 6.76 9.50
C PHE A 21 -4.19 7.62 9.21
N GLU A 22 -2.99 7.01 9.25
CA GLU A 22 -1.77 7.66 8.83
C GLU A 22 -1.76 7.79 7.31
N LYS A 23 -1.45 9.00 6.82
CA LYS A 23 -1.33 9.28 5.39
C LYS A 23 0.05 9.82 5.07
N LYS A 24 0.55 9.44 3.91
CA LYS A 24 1.78 9.97 3.32
C LYS A 24 1.47 10.46 1.92
N VAL A 25 1.66 11.76 1.70
CA VAL A 25 1.45 12.39 0.39
C VAL A 25 2.81 12.61 -0.24
N TRP A 26 3.03 11.99 -1.39
CA TRP A 26 4.29 12.04 -2.12
C TRP A 26 4.21 13.08 -3.23
N MET A 27 5.21 13.96 -3.29
CA MET A 27 5.34 15.00 -4.30
C MET A 27 6.69 14.91 -4.99
N ASN A 28 6.74 15.25 -6.27
CA ASN A 28 8.02 15.32 -6.98
C ASN A 28 8.74 16.63 -6.67
N GLY A 29 9.92 16.84 -7.26
CA GLY A 29 10.73 18.03 -7.04
C GLY A 29 10.08 19.34 -7.51
N ASN A 30 9.03 19.27 -8.34
CA ASN A 30 8.26 20.42 -8.81
C ASN A 30 7.00 20.67 -7.99
N ALA A 31 6.90 20.04 -6.79
CA ALA A 31 5.75 20.14 -5.89
C ALA A 31 4.44 19.64 -6.53
N GLN A 32 4.54 18.68 -7.46
CA GLN A 32 3.36 18.03 -8.05
C GLN A 32 3.04 16.75 -7.28
N TRP A 33 1.75 16.53 -7.00
CA TRP A 33 1.28 15.31 -6.34
C TRP A 33 1.50 14.10 -7.23
N VAL A 34 2.13 13.06 -6.69
CA VAL A 34 2.37 11.82 -7.44
C VAL A 34 1.70 10.61 -6.81
N MET A 35 1.47 10.61 -5.49
CA MET A 35 0.86 9.46 -4.84
C MET A 35 0.42 9.83 -3.42
N THR A 36 -0.69 9.24 -2.96
CA THR A 36 -1.07 9.25 -1.54
C THR A 36 -1.17 7.81 -1.05
N ASN A 37 -0.51 7.52 0.06
CA ASN A 37 -0.54 6.23 0.72
C ASN A 37 -1.28 6.40 2.06
N THR A 38 -2.45 5.77 2.18
CA THR A 38 -3.20 5.72 3.44
C THR A 38 -2.99 4.35 4.07
N ASN A 39 -2.48 4.33 5.30
CA ASN A 39 -2.30 3.09 6.03
C ASN A 39 -3.62 2.71 6.72
N LEU A 40 -4.29 1.70 6.20
CA LEU A 40 -5.56 1.21 6.74
C LEU A 40 -5.38 0.19 7.86
N GLN A 41 -4.16 -0.32 8.04
CA GLN A 41 -3.74 -1.24 9.10
C GLN A 41 -4.32 -2.65 8.98
N THR A 42 -5.64 -2.77 8.78
CA THR A 42 -6.35 -4.07 8.78
C THR A 42 -7.14 -4.25 7.49
N THR A 43 -7.69 -5.45 7.31
CA THR A 43 -8.53 -5.77 6.14
C THR A 43 -9.95 -5.22 6.26
N ASP A 44 -10.30 -4.57 7.37
CA ASP A 44 -11.68 -4.10 7.64
C ASP A 44 -12.17 -3.06 6.64
N GLN A 45 -11.26 -2.31 6.03
CA GLN A 45 -11.59 -1.23 5.09
C GLN A 45 -11.56 -1.67 3.63
N LEU A 46 -11.25 -2.92 3.35
CA LEU A 46 -11.25 -3.43 1.98
C LEU A 46 -12.66 -3.45 1.40
N THR A 47 -12.78 -3.19 0.10
CA THR A 47 -14.05 -3.43 -0.58
C THR A 47 -14.39 -4.93 -0.52
N PRO A 48 -15.70 -5.30 -0.58
CA PRO A 48 -16.08 -6.71 -0.53
C PRO A 48 -15.43 -7.56 -1.62
N ASN A 49 -15.27 -7.02 -2.83
CA ASN A 49 -14.64 -7.76 -3.93
C ASN A 49 -13.18 -8.10 -3.64
N VAL A 50 -12.43 -7.16 -3.07
CA VAL A 50 -11.02 -7.38 -2.71
C VAL A 50 -10.94 -8.38 -1.56
N TYR A 51 -11.75 -8.20 -0.52
CA TYR A 51 -11.76 -9.10 0.62
C TYR A 51 -12.08 -10.54 0.18
N ASN A 52 -13.09 -10.71 -0.67
CA ASN A 52 -13.49 -12.02 -1.15
C ASN A 52 -12.38 -12.68 -1.99
N ASP A 53 -11.74 -11.95 -2.89
CA ASP A 53 -10.65 -12.51 -3.67
C ASP A 53 -9.48 -12.91 -2.79
N PHE A 54 -9.12 -12.05 -1.83
CA PHE A 54 -8.04 -12.34 -0.90
C PHE A 54 -8.31 -13.61 -0.10
N THR A 55 -9.52 -13.77 0.43
CA THR A 55 -9.87 -14.94 1.27
C THR A 55 -9.96 -16.24 0.47
N LEU A 56 -10.10 -16.15 -0.86
CA LEU A 56 -10.08 -17.30 -1.77
C LEU A 56 -8.71 -17.52 -2.43
N SER A 57 -7.75 -16.65 -2.16
CA SER A 57 -6.42 -16.72 -2.78
C SER A 57 -5.51 -17.71 -2.07
N PRO A 58 -4.36 -18.08 -2.67
CA PRO A 58 -3.34 -18.89 -1.99
C PRO A 58 -2.78 -18.24 -0.72
N TYR A 59 -3.02 -16.94 -0.52
CA TYR A 59 -2.51 -16.19 0.63
C TYR A 59 -3.52 -16.07 1.76
N ALA A 60 -4.68 -16.72 1.65
CA ALA A 60 -5.75 -16.61 2.65
C ALA A 60 -5.32 -17.04 4.05
N MET A 61 -4.39 -18.01 4.12
CA MET A 61 -3.89 -18.55 5.39
C MET A 61 -2.65 -17.80 5.91
N TRP A 62 -2.11 -16.85 5.13
CA TRP A 62 -1.04 -15.97 5.61
C TRP A 62 -1.65 -14.91 6.52
N THR A 63 -0.82 -14.30 7.38
CA THR A 63 -1.28 -13.19 8.22
C THR A 63 -1.18 -11.88 7.45
N ALA A 64 -2.30 -11.17 7.31
CA ALA A 64 -2.29 -9.81 6.77
C ALA A 64 -1.76 -8.87 7.85
N THR A 65 -0.54 -8.36 7.66
CA THR A 65 0.13 -7.51 8.64
C THR A 65 -0.14 -6.03 8.43
N ASN A 66 -0.52 -5.65 7.21
CA ASN A 66 -0.85 -4.26 6.91
C ASN A 66 -1.66 -4.17 5.63
N VAL A 67 -2.43 -3.09 5.50
CA VAL A 67 -3.22 -2.78 4.30
C VAL A 67 -3.03 -1.30 4.00
N ASN A 68 -2.69 -1.00 2.75
CA ASN A 68 -2.51 0.38 2.28
C ASN A 68 -3.45 0.66 1.12
N LEU A 69 -4.02 1.88 1.11
CA LEU A 69 -4.76 2.42 -0.01
C LEU A 69 -3.86 3.39 -0.76
N ILE A 70 -3.65 3.15 -2.04
CA ILE A 70 -2.73 3.95 -2.85
C ILE A 70 -3.51 4.67 -3.93
N GLU A 71 -3.43 6.01 -3.88
CA GLU A 71 -4.12 6.88 -4.82
C GLU A 71 -3.12 7.64 -5.67
N PHE A 72 -3.43 7.79 -6.97
CA PHE A 72 -2.59 8.46 -7.96
C PHE A 72 -3.41 9.51 -8.70
N PRO A 73 -2.76 10.56 -9.27
CA PRO A 73 -3.50 11.58 -10.03
C PRO A 73 -4.09 11.09 -11.36
N LYS A 74 -3.44 10.09 -12.00
CA LYS A 74 -3.80 9.70 -13.38
C LYS A 74 -3.87 8.20 -13.61
N ARG A 75 -4.00 7.41 -12.55
CA ARG A 75 -4.14 5.97 -12.70
C ARG A 75 -5.03 5.40 -11.60
N THR A 76 -5.44 4.16 -11.81
CA THR A 76 -6.38 3.46 -10.92
C THR A 76 -5.84 3.36 -9.51
N THR A 77 -6.70 3.61 -8.54
CA THR A 77 -6.43 3.39 -7.12
C THR A 77 -6.22 1.90 -6.86
N LEU A 78 -5.26 1.59 -5.97
CA LEU A 78 -4.94 0.23 -5.61
C LEU A 78 -5.00 0.03 -4.11
N TYR A 79 -5.32 -1.21 -3.68
CA TYR A 79 -4.99 -1.67 -2.34
C TYR A 79 -3.70 -2.48 -2.39
N VAL A 80 -2.90 -2.36 -1.34
CA VAL A 80 -1.73 -3.23 -1.14
C VAL A 80 -1.93 -3.97 0.17
N ILE A 81 -2.05 -5.29 0.12
CA ILE A 81 -2.15 -6.12 1.31
C ILE A 81 -0.78 -6.75 1.55
N THR A 82 -0.16 -6.45 2.68
CA THR A 82 1.09 -7.07 3.08
C THR A 82 0.78 -8.32 3.90
N VAL A 83 1.30 -9.45 3.48
CA VAL A 83 1.05 -10.74 4.11
C VAL A 83 2.35 -11.40 4.51
N ASN A 84 2.32 -12.09 5.65
CA ASN A 84 3.46 -12.84 6.17
C ASN A 84 3.04 -14.30 6.38
N LEU A 85 3.88 -15.22 5.91
CA LEU A 85 3.69 -16.63 6.20
C LEU A 85 4.05 -16.87 7.65
N ASN A 86 3.11 -17.41 8.43
CA ASN A 86 3.22 -17.51 9.86
C ASN A 86 4.50 -18.26 10.29
N ASN A 87 5.21 -17.70 11.27
CA ASN A 87 6.46 -18.23 11.81
C ASN A 87 7.59 -18.31 10.77
N SER A 88 7.57 -17.41 9.79
CA SER A 88 8.53 -17.40 8.68
C SER A 88 8.92 -15.95 8.38
N SER A 89 10.03 -15.77 7.65
CA SER A 89 10.42 -14.45 7.13
C SER A 89 9.75 -14.14 5.79
N ALA A 90 9.02 -15.09 5.21
CA ALA A 90 8.37 -14.88 3.92
C ALA A 90 7.29 -13.81 4.02
N THR A 91 7.47 -12.73 3.28
CA THR A 91 6.57 -11.57 3.28
C THR A 91 6.33 -11.13 1.84
N LYS A 92 5.06 -10.93 1.49
CA LYS A 92 4.67 -10.49 0.15
C LYS A 92 3.73 -9.30 0.23
N GLN A 93 3.74 -8.49 -0.81
CA GLN A 93 2.76 -7.43 -1.03
C GLN A 93 1.88 -7.82 -2.21
N LEU A 94 0.57 -7.77 -1.98
CA LEU A 94 -0.44 -8.13 -2.97
C LEU A 94 -1.12 -6.85 -3.45
N PHE A 95 -1.09 -6.59 -4.75
CA PHE A 95 -1.60 -5.36 -5.34
C PHE A 95 -2.94 -5.64 -6.01
N TYR A 96 -4.01 -5.05 -5.49
CA TYR A 96 -5.38 -5.26 -5.93
C TYR A 96 -6.00 -3.99 -6.48
N THR A 97 -6.74 -4.12 -7.58
CA THR A 97 -7.67 -3.06 -7.98
C THR A 97 -8.88 -3.07 -7.04
N LEU A 98 -9.64 -1.96 -6.99
CA LEU A 98 -10.78 -1.85 -6.08
C LEU A 98 -11.89 -2.86 -6.37
N ASN A 99 -11.96 -3.37 -7.59
CA ASN A 99 -12.97 -4.37 -7.96
C ASN A 99 -12.52 -5.82 -7.73
N GLY A 100 -11.39 -6.03 -7.05
CA GLY A 100 -11.00 -7.37 -6.60
C GLY A 100 -10.07 -8.13 -7.53
N ARG A 101 -9.38 -7.44 -8.43
CA ARG A 101 -8.41 -8.08 -9.33
C ARG A 101 -7.00 -7.94 -8.78
N LEU A 102 -6.33 -9.07 -8.56
CA LEU A 102 -4.91 -9.09 -8.18
C LEU A 102 -4.08 -8.83 -9.44
N VAL A 103 -3.36 -7.70 -9.47
CA VAL A 103 -2.61 -7.27 -10.67
C VAL A 103 -1.11 -7.46 -10.53
N GLN A 104 -0.60 -7.61 -9.30
CA GLN A 104 0.82 -7.79 -9.07
C GLN A 104 1.06 -8.39 -7.69
N THR A 105 2.15 -9.15 -7.55
CA THR A 105 2.70 -9.56 -6.25
C THR A 105 4.16 -9.16 -6.20
N ARG A 106 4.63 -8.83 -5.01
CA ARG A 106 6.03 -8.44 -4.79
C ARG A 106 6.55 -9.14 -3.54
N ASP A 107 7.64 -9.89 -3.69
CA ASP A 107 8.29 -10.53 -2.55
C ASP A 107 9.17 -9.49 -1.85
N VAL A 108 8.88 -9.23 -0.58
CA VAL A 108 9.63 -8.26 0.22
C VAL A 108 10.30 -8.90 1.43
N SER A 109 10.52 -10.22 1.38
CA SER A 109 11.06 -10.99 2.51
C SER A 109 12.42 -10.45 2.97
N TYR A 110 13.24 -9.98 2.05
CA TYR A 110 14.61 -9.54 2.33
C TYR A 110 14.95 -8.18 1.73
N ILE A 111 13.96 -7.40 1.36
CA ILE A 111 14.15 -6.07 0.77
C ILE A 111 13.33 -5.03 1.53
N ASN A 112 13.60 -3.74 1.26
CA ASN A 112 12.84 -2.65 1.84
C ASN A 112 11.39 -2.69 1.34
N PRO A 113 10.39 -2.83 2.23
CA PRO A 113 8.99 -2.93 1.84
C PRO A 113 8.32 -1.58 1.56
N THR A 114 9.06 -0.48 1.60
CA THR A 114 8.48 0.86 1.41
C THR A 114 7.74 0.96 0.08
N LEU A 115 6.51 1.46 0.14
CA LEU A 115 5.65 1.67 -1.03
C LEU A 115 5.93 3.07 -1.60
N SER A 116 7.00 3.18 -2.39
CA SER A 116 7.36 4.42 -3.08
C SER A 116 6.76 4.45 -4.49
N PRO A 117 6.64 5.63 -5.13
CA PRO A 117 6.01 5.70 -6.45
C PRO A 117 6.66 4.80 -7.51
N GLY A 118 7.98 4.60 -7.44
CA GLY A 118 8.70 3.82 -8.45
C GLY A 118 8.32 2.35 -8.53
N ILE A 119 7.77 1.75 -7.47
CA ILE A 119 7.40 0.33 -7.50
C ILE A 119 6.08 0.08 -8.23
N PHE A 120 5.34 1.13 -8.59
CA PHE A 120 4.04 1.00 -9.24
C PHE A 120 4.11 1.12 -10.77
N ASN A 121 5.24 0.76 -11.37
CA ASN A 121 5.47 0.81 -12.82
C ASN A 121 5.00 -0.46 -13.53
N PHE A 122 3.77 -0.86 -13.29
CA PHE A 122 3.21 -2.03 -13.95
C PHE A 122 1.81 -1.79 -14.46
#